data_0f4fd7afe409b0378fa99e30c10137e7
#
_entry.id   0f4fd7afe409b0378fa99e30c10137e7
#
_cell.length_a   1.000
_cell.length_b   1.000
_cell.length_c   1.000
_cell.angle_alpha   90.00
_cell.angle_beta   90.00
_cell.angle_gamma   90.00
#
_symmetry.space_group_name_H-M   'P 1'
#
loop_
_entity.id
_entity.type
_entity.pdbx_description
1 polymer ?
#
loop_
_entity_poly.entity_id
_entity_poly.type
_entity_poly.pdbx_seq_one_letter_code
_entity_poly.pdbx_strand_id
1 'polypeptide(L)'
;MNNQESKSAGPALIMKGVRKVYEVGSDEVVALDHADLEVAADELVALIGPSGSGKTTLCSIAGGLLTPTDGTVVVGGSDISDFSSRELTDFRRRSVGFVFQSVNLVPFLTARENLLVVHELSG
;
A
#
# COMPACT_ATOMS: atom_id res chain seq x y z
N MET A 1 -34.47 -16.81 -15.93
CA MET A 1 -33.56 -15.72 -16.30
C MET A 1 -32.83 -15.26 -15.04
N ASN A 2 -31.60 -15.71 -14.90
CA ASN A 2 -30.77 -15.29 -13.78
C ASN A 2 -30.13 -13.96 -14.15
N ASN A 3 -30.73 -12.85 -13.68
CA ASN A 3 -30.03 -11.61 -13.54
C ASN A 3 -29.01 -11.78 -12.41
N GLN A 4 -27.88 -12.34 -12.72
CA GLN A 4 -26.69 -12.07 -11.93
C GLN A 4 -26.30 -10.64 -12.29
N GLU A 5 -26.90 -9.67 -11.57
CA GLU A 5 -26.26 -8.38 -11.39
C GLU A 5 -24.89 -8.71 -10.78
N SER A 6 -23.87 -8.63 -11.62
CA SER A 6 -22.50 -8.59 -11.12
C SER A 6 -22.48 -7.39 -10.19
N LYS A 7 -22.50 -7.62 -8.88
CA LYS A 7 -22.13 -6.60 -7.91
C LYS A 7 -20.76 -6.15 -8.36
N SER A 8 -20.69 -4.96 -8.98
CA SER A 8 -19.41 -4.33 -9.29
C SER A 8 -18.65 -4.27 -7.96
N ALA A 9 -17.52 -4.97 -7.88
CA ALA A 9 -16.66 -4.86 -6.72
C ALA A 9 -16.37 -3.38 -6.49
N GLY A 10 -16.42 -2.94 -5.25
CA GLY A 10 -16.06 -1.56 -4.89
C GLY A 10 -14.62 -1.25 -5.28
N PRO A 11 -14.18 0.01 -5.19
CA PRO A 11 -12.80 0.40 -5.50
C PRO A 11 -11.79 -0.44 -4.71
N ALA A 12 -10.69 -0.81 -5.37
CA ALA A 12 -9.60 -1.53 -4.71
C ALA A 12 -8.83 -0.61 -3.75
N LEU A 13 -8.70 0.67 -4.10
CA LEU A 13 -8.02 1.68 -3.30
C LEU A 13 -8.73 3.02 -3.41
N ILE A 14 -8.91 3.68 -2.28
CA ILE A 14 -9.33 5.08 -2.20
C ILE A 14 -8.39 5.81 -1.25
N MET A 15 -7.73 6.86 -1.74
CA MET A 15 -6.94 7.78 -0.94
C MET A 15 -7.54 9.18 -1.07
N LYS A 16 -7.81 9.85 0.05
CA LYS A 16 -8.39 11.20 0.07
C LYS A 16 -7.62 12.11 1.01
N GLY A 17 -7.10 13.20 0.48
CA GLY A 17 -6.37 14.21 1.24
C GLY A 17 -5.16 13.66 1.97
N VAL A 18 -4.54 12.62 1.45
CA VAL A 18 -3.47 11.91 2.14
C VAL A 18 -2.21 12.75 2.20
N ARG A 19 -1.73 12.95 3.41
CA ARG A 19 -0.53 13.72 3.70
C ARG A 19 0.45 12.88 4.52
N LYS A 20 1.73 13.02 4.23
CA LYS A 20 2.81 12.43 5.03
C LYS A 20 3.88 13.45 5.31
N VAL A 21 4.11 13.68 6.60
CA VAL A 21 5.12 14.59 7.12
C VAL A 21 6.09 13.80 7.99
N TYR A 22 7.37 14.08 7.84
CA TYR A 22 8.41 13.58 8.71
C TYR A 22 9.03 14.73 9.51
N GLU A 23 9.22 14.49 10.78
CA GLU A 23 9.98 15.40 11.65
C GLU A 23 11.47 15.05 11.55
N VAL A 24 12.29 16.03 11.17
CA VAL A 24 13.74 15.88 11.08
C VAL A 24 14.39 16.97 11.94
N GLY A 25 14.67 16.62 13.19
CA GLY A 25 15.14 17.60 14.19
C GLY A 25 14.04 18.60 14.53
N SER A 26 14.28 19.88 14.23
CA SER A 26 13.30 20.98 14.40
C SER A 26 12.49 21.26 13.12
N ASP A 27 12.79 20.61 12.03
CA ASP A 27 12.18 20.87 10.72
C ASP A 27 11.17 19.79 10.34
N GLU A 28 10.18 20.18 9.56
CA GLU A 28 9.21 19.28 8.97
C GLU A 28 9.51 19.07 7.48
N VAL A 29 9.51 17.81 7.04
CA VAL A 29 9.63 17.45 5.63
C VAL A 29 8.32 16.87 5.16
N VAL A 30 7.65 17.55 4.24
CA VAL A 30 6.42 17.06 3.62
C VAL A 30 6.78 16.14 2.47
N ALA A 31 6.60 14.83 2.66
CA ALA A 31 6.89 13.82 1.65
C ALA A 31 5.72 13.59 0.69
N LEU A 32 4.50 13.82 1.15
CA LEU A 32 3.26 13.72 0.38
C LEU A 32 2.28 14.78 0.89
N ASP A 33 1.69 15.55 -0.01
CA ASP A 33 0.79 16.65 0.36
C ASP A 33 -0.56 16.51 -0.36
N HIS A 34 -1.62 16.27 0.43
CA HIS A 34 -3.02 16.21 0.00
C HIS A 34 -3.26 15.36 -1.27
N ALA A 35 -2.70 14.16 -1.30
CA ALA A 35 -2.85 13.26 -2.44
C ALA A 35 -4.23 12.59 -2.46
N ASP A 36 -4.86 12.63 -3.63
CA ASP A 36 -6.10 11.91 -3.92
C ASP A 36 -5.85 10.87 -5.01
N LEU A 37 -6.31 9.65 -4.80
CA LEU A 37 -6.20 8.57 -5.77
C LEU A 37 -7.34 7.59 -5.56
N GLU A 38 -7.95 7.17 -6.65
CA GLU A 38 -8.91 6.06 -6.66
C GLU A 38 -8.49 5.04 -7.71
N VAL A 39 -8.45 3.77 -7.31
CA VAL A 39 -8.16 2.64 -8.18
C VAL A 39 -9.32 1.67 -8.13
N ALA A 40 -9.92 1.41 -9.28
CA ALA A 40 -11.00 0.44 -9.40
C ALA A 40 -10.49 -1.00 -9.18
N ALA A 41 -11.40 -1.92 -8.89
CA ALA A 41 -11.08 -3.34 -8.88
C ALA A 41 -10.60 -3.77 -10.29
N ASP A 42 -9.60 -4.62 -10.33
CA ASP A 42 -9.01 -5.15 -11.57
C ASP A 42 -8.35 -4.09 -12.48
N GLU A 43 -8.06 -2.91 -11.95
CA GLU A 43 -7.38 -1.83 -12.66
C GLU A 43 -5.85 -1.88 -12.45
N LEU A 44 -5.12 -1.60 -13.52
CA LEU A 44 -3.68 -1.37 -13.50
C LEU A 44 -3.41 0.13 -13.63
N VAL A 45 -2.74 0.71 -12.64
CA VAL A 45 -2.41 2.14 -12.58
C VAL A 45 -0.90 2.34 -12.56
N ALA A 46 -0.41 3.25 -13.39
CA ALA A 46 0.98 3.68 -13.36
C ALA A 46 1.10 5.07 -12.71
N LEU A 47 1.98 5.19 -11.71
CA LEU A 47 2.36 6.47 -11.12
C LEU A 47 3.60 7.01 -11.84
N ILE A 48 3.47 8.17 -12.47
CA ILE A 48 4.54 8.79 -13.25
C ILE A 48 4.90 10.14 -12.63
N GLY A 49 6.17 10.42 -12.54
CA GLY A 49 6.68 11.69 -12.05
C GLY A 49 8.18 11.65 -11.77
N PRO A 50 8.80 12.81 -11.57
CA PRO A 50 10.23 12.89 -11.27
C PRO A 50 10.56 12.25 -9.92
N SER A 51 11.84 11.93 -9.72
CA SER A 51 12.35 11.49 -8.43
C SER A 51 12.04 12.53 -7.33
N GLY A 52 11.62 12.08 -6.16
CA GLY A 52 11.25 12.97 -5.05
C GLY A 52 9.85 13.57 -5.14
N SER A 53 8.99 13.12 -6.08
CA SER A 53 7.61 13.59 -6.22
C SER A 53 6.59 12.90 -5.27
N GLY A 54 7.05 11.98 -4.40
CA GLY A 54 6.20 11.30 -3.43
C GLY A 54 5.61 9.95 -3.89
N LYS A 55 5.98 9.44 -5.06
CA LYS A 55 5.46 8.16 -5.59
C LYS A 55 5.71 6.98 -4.65
N THR A 56 6.93 6.85 -4.14
CA THR A 56 7.29 5.77 -3.20
C THR A 56 6.53 5.90 -1.89
N THR A 57 6.38 7.10 -1.37
CA THR A 57 5.61 7.38 -0.16
C THR A 57 4.13 7.02 -0.35
N LEU A 58 3.54 7.42 -1.48
CA LEU A 58 2.16 7.09 -1.82
C LEU A 58 1.94 5.58 -1.91
N CYS A 59 2.80 4.86 -2.63
CA CYS A 59 2.73 3.40 -2.73
C CYS A 59 2.93 2.72 -1.36
N SER A 60 3.81 3.23 -0.53
CA SER A 60 4.06 2.69 0.81
C SER A 60 2.87 2.87 1.74
N ILE A 61 2.16 3.98 1.63
CA ILE A 61 0.93 4.23 2.39
C ILE A 61 -0.21 3.34 1.86
N ALA A 62 -0.40 3.29 0.54
CA ALA A 62 -1.43 2.45 -0.08
C ALA A 62 -1.26 0.97 0.27
N GLY A 63 -0.03 0.50 0.38
CA GLY A 63 0.30 -0.87 0.77
C GLY A 63 0.39 -1.13 2.28
N GLY A 64 0.14 -0.13 3.12
CA GLY A 64 0.18 -0.29 4.57
C GLY A 64 1.58 -0.43 5.17
N LEU A 65 2.62 0.00 4.45
CA LEU A 65 3.99 0.07 5.00
C LEU A 65 4.22 1.33 5.83
N LEU A 66 3.49 2.39 5.53
CA LEU A 66 3.52 3.66 6.24
C LEU A 66 2.11 4.07 6.64
N THR A 67 2.00 4.71 7.80
CA THR A 67 0.77 5.38 8.22
C THR A 67 0.76 6.81 7.69
N PRO A 68 -0.34 7.31 7.13
CA PRO A 68 -0.45 8.71 6.77
C PRO A 68 -0.44 9.61 8.01
N THR A 69 0.01 10.85 7.86
CA THR A 69 -0.12 11.88 8.90
C THR A 69 -1.55 12.41 8.94
N ASP A 70 -2.14 12.63 7.77
CA ASP A 70 -3.51 13.07 7.58
C ASP A 70 -4.14 12.39 6.37
N GLY A 71 -5.45 12.46 6.30
CA GLY A 71 -6.24 11.90 5.19
C GLY A 71 -6.72 10.49 5.46
N THR A 72 -7.41 9.94 4.47
CA THR A 72 -8.08 8.63 4.56
C THR A 72 -7.54 7.68 3.50
N VAL A 73 -7.29 6.45 3.90
CA VAL A 73 -6.83 5.36 3.02
C VAL A 73 -7.74 4.15 3.22
N VAL A 74 -8.48 3.78 2.18
CA VAL A 74 -9.36 2.62 2.18
C VAL A 74 -8.87 1.63 1.13
N VAL A 75 -8.58 0.41 1.54
CA VAL A 75 -8.09 -0.66 0.66
C VAL A 75 -9.01 -1.86 0.77
N GLY A 76 -9.57 -2.27 -0.37
CA GLY A 76 -10.49 -3.40 -0.40
C GLY A 76 -11.69 -3.24 0.53
N GLY A 77 -12.17 -2.01 0.74
CA GLY A 77 -13.26 -1.68 1.64
C GLY A 77 -12.87 -1.50 3.12
N SER A 78 -11.61 -1.71 3.47
CA SER A 78 -11.12 -1.52 4.85
C SER A 78 -10.38 -0.19 4.99
N ASP A 79 -10.81 0.66 5.91
CA ASP A 79 -10.11 1.89 6.27
C ASP A 79 -8.89 1.55 7.13
N ILE A 80 -7.71 1.78 6.59
CA ILE A 80 -6.43 1.48 7.24
C ILE A 80 -5.74 2.73 7.80
N SER A 81 -6.38 3.89 7.73
CA SER A 81 -5.78 5.18 8.07
C SER A 81 -5.20 5.24 9.49
N ASP A 82 -5.92 4.64 10.44
CA ASP A 82 -5.57 4.65 11.87
C ASP A 82 -5.11 3.28 12.41
N PHE A 83 -4.75 2.37 11.51
CA PHE A 83 -4.28 1.05 11.94
C PHE A 83 -2.97 1.15 12.73
N SER A 84 -2.90 0.41 13.83
CA SER A 84 -1.66 0.17 14.56
C SER A 84 -0.65 -0.62 13.72
N SER A 85 0.60 -0.62 14.12
CA SER A 85 1.65 -1.40 13.44
C SER A 85 1.31 -2.90 13.32
N ARG A 86 0.64 -3.46 14.34
CA ARG A 86 0.20 -4.85 14.33
C ARG A 86 -0.92 -5.08 13.33
N GLU A 87 -1.92 -4.20 13.31
CA GLU A 87 -3.03 -4.26 12.36
C GLU A 87 -2.55 -4.10 10.91
N LEU A 88 -1.60 -3.20 10.66
CA LEU A 88 -0.97 -3.05 9.35
C LEU A 88 -0.18 -4.30 8.94
N THR A 89 0.49 -4.96 9.87
CA THR A 89 1.19 -6.22 9.59
C THR A 89 0.20 -7.31 9.17
N ASP A 90 -0.89 -7.46 9.90
CA ASP A 90 -1.94 -8.44 9.57
C ASP A 90 -2.64 -8.09 8.24
N PHE A 91 -2.88 -6.81 7.99
CA PHE A 91 -3.44 -6.33 6.73
C PHE A 91 -2.53 -6.66 5.54
N ARG A 92 -1.23 -6.34 5.61
CA ARG A 92 -0.29 -6.65 4.53
C ARG A 92 -0.23 -8.13 4.22
N ARG A 93 -0.20 -8.96 5.26
CA ARG A 93 -0.15 -10.41 5.11
C ARG A 93 -1.30 -10.98 4.31
N ARG A 94 -2.51 -10.40 4.45
CA ARG A 94 -3.74 -10.93 3.85
C ARG A 94 -4.14 -10.25 2.55
N SER A 95 -3.74 -9.01 2.34
CA SER A 95 -4.38 -8.14 1.35
C SER A 95 -3.44 -7.53 0.33
N VAL A 96 -2.11 -7.61 0.53
CA VAL A 96 -1.16 -6.86 -0.29
C VAL A 96 0.03 -7.73 -0.69
N GLY A 97 0.41 -7.63 -1.96
CA GLY A 97 1.68 -8.12 -2.47
C GLY A 97 2.57 -6.95 -2.89
N PHE A 98 3.86 -7.01 -2.54
CA PHE A 98 4.85 -6.02 -2.93
C PHE A 98 5.86 -6.58 -3.90
N VAL A 99 6.17 -5.79 -4.92
CA VAL A 99 7.36 -5.97 -5.74
C VAL A 99 8.23 -4.73 -5.54
N PHE A 100 9.40 -4.91 -4.93
CA PHE A 100 10.30 -3.82 -4.63
C PHE A 100 11.24 -3.50 -5.80
N GLN A 101 11.75 -2.26 -5.84
CA GLN A 101 12.69 -1.82 -6.86
C GLN A 101 14.03 -2.58 -6.78
N SER A 102 14.48 -2.90 -5.57
CA SER A 102 15.69 -3.68 -5.32
C SER A 102 15.36 -5.13 -4.97
N VAL A 103 16.33 -6.02 -5.18
CA VAL A 103 16.18 -7.45 -4.91
C VAL A 103 16.08 -7.68 -3.40
N ASN A 104 14.95 -8.21 -2.95
CA ASN A 104 14.70 -8.56 -1.55
C ASN A 104 14.73 -10.08 -1.34
N LEU A 105 15.70 -10.75 -1.96
CA LEU A 105 15.94 -12.18 -1.76
C LEU A 105 16.96 -12.37 -0.64
N VAL A 106 16.77 -13.43 0.12
CA VAL A 106 17.76 -13.89 1.11
C VAL A 106 18.89 -14.58 0.34
N PRO A 107 20.12 -14.03 0.32
CA PRO A 107 21.16 -14.45 -0.63
C PRO A 107 21.69 -15.87 -0.39
N PHE A 108 21.58 -16.40 0.82
CA PHE A 108 22.02 -17.75 1.17
C PHE A 108 20.93 -18.82 1.03
N LEU A 109 19.74 -18.45 0.59
CA LEU A 109 18.64 -19.35 0.28
C LEU A 109 18.53 -19.58 -1.23
N THR A 110 18.07 -20.76 -1.62
CA THR A 110 17.71 -21.06 -3.01
C THR A 110 16.47 -20.28 -3.41
N ALA A 111 16.18 -20.20 -4.71
CA ALA A 111 14.94 -19.59 -5.21
C ALA A 111 13.70 -20.24 -4.60
N ARG A 112 13.68 -21.58 -4.50
CA ARG A 112 12.59 -22.33 -3.87
C ARG A 112 12.43 -21.98 -2.39
N GLU A 113 13.51 -21.92 -1.64
CA GLU A 113 13.50 -21.57 -0.22
C GLU A 113 13.02 -20.14 0.01
N ASN A 114 13.42 -19.19 -0.84
CA ASN A 114 12.88 -17.82 -0.80
C ASN A 114 11.37 -17.79 -0.97
N LEU A 115 10.81 -18.57 -1.89
CA LEU A 115 9.36 -18.68 -2.07
C LEU A 115 8.67 -19.35 -0.88
N LEU A 116 9.28 -20.39 -0.31
CA LEU A 116 8.74 -21.09 0.85
C LEU A 116 8.70 -20.19 2.09
N VAL A 117 9.71 -19.37 2.32
CA VAL A 117 9.73 -18.41 3.45
C VAL A 117 8.54 -17.45 3.34
N VAL A 118 8.26 -16.92 2.17
CA VAL A 118 7.10 -16.02 1.96
C VAL A 118 5.80 -16.77 2.23
N HIS A 119 5.67 -18.00 1.77
CA HIS A 119 4.49 -18.83 1.99
C HIS A 119 4.26 -19.09 3.49
N GLU A 120 5.30 -19.49 4.21
CA GLU A 120 5.23 -19.73 5.67
C GLU A 120 4.86 -18.46 6.46
N LEU A 121 5.38 -17.30 6.05
CA LEU A 121 5.06 -16.02 6.70
C LEU A 121 3.65 -15.52 6.38
N SER A 122 3.05 -16.00 5.31
CA SER A 122 1.69 -15.62 4.91
C SER A 122 0.60 -16.36 5.70
N GLY A 123 0.94 -17.46 6.36
CA GLY A 123 0.06 -18.24 7.23
C GLY A 123 -0.79 -19.25 6.50
#